data_f65f8c570fa62a3ff72d9654381d7523
#
_entry.id   f65f8c570fa62a3ff72d9654381d7523
#
_cell.length_a   1.000
_cell.length_b   1.000
_cell.length_c   1.000
_cell.angle_alpha   90.00
_cell.angle_beta   90.00
_cell.angle_gamma   90.00
#
_symmetry.space_group_name_H-M   'P 1'
#
loop_
_entity.id
_entity.type
_entity.pdbx_description
1 polymer ?
#
loop_
_entity_poly.entity_id
_entity_poly.type
_entity_poly.pdbx_seq_one_letter_code
_entity_poly.pdbx_strand_id
1 'polypeptide(L)'
;MSNIKIMSGFLGGRIIKTIRNKNLKPTPARVREQIFSWLRPIKKNSICLDLFAGSGSLGIEALSNGVKKVVFIEQNQELYNNLYKNCLDLNILSEVKLHKQSAETVSYTHLTLPT
;
A
#
# COMPACT_ATOMS: atom_id res chain seq x y z
N MET A 1 -15.09 5.18 12.31
CA MET A 1 -13.98 4.77 11.42
C MET A 1 -14.41 3.59 10.59
N SER A 2 -14.14 3.64 9.33
CA SER A 2 -14.43 2.51 8.46
C SER A 2 -13.14 1.74 8.19
N ASN A 3 -13.19 0.43 8.29
CA ASN A 3 -12.09 -0.43 7.92
C ASN A 3 -12.22 -0.79 6.43
N ILE A 4 -11.09 -1.14 5.83
CA ILE A 4 -11.02 -1.48 4.42
C ILE A 4 -10.79 -2.98 4.31
N LYS A 5 -11.62 -3.65 3.52
CA LYS A 5 -11.48 -5.08 3.28
C LYS A 5 -10.62 -5.31 2.04
N ILE A 6 -9.63 -6.19 2.15
CA ILE A 6 -8.83 -6.61 1.00
C ILE A 6 -9.72 -7.47 0.11
N MET A 7 -9.79 -7.13 -1.18
CA MET A 7 -10.79 -7.70 -2.08
C MET A 7 -10.42 -9.06 -2.62
N SER A 8 -9.14 -9.31 -2.89
CA SER A 8 -8.73 -10.54 -3.58
C SER A 8 -7.29 -10.91 -3.25
N GLY A 9 -6.83 -12.05 -3.75
CA GLY A 9 -5.48 -12.54 -3.55
C GLY A 9 -5.30 -13.26 -2.22
N PHE A 10 -4.05 -13.50 -1.83
CA PHE A 10 -3.77 -14.33 -0.64
C PHE A 10 -4.19 -13.67 0.67
N LEU A 11 -4.34 -12.35 0.70
CA LEU A 11 -4.84 -11.62 1.86
C LEU A 11 -6.33 -11.28 1.74
N GLY A 12 -7.00 -11.79 0.72
CA GLY A 12 -8.41 -11.48 0.48
C GLY A 12 -9.28 -11.77 1.69
N GLY A 13 -10.16 -10.83 2.01
CA GLY A 13 -11.02 -10.92 3.19
C GLY A 13 -10.42 -10.34 4.47
N ARG A 14 -9.10 -10.13 4.52
CA ARG A 14 -8.44 -9.50 5.68
C ARG A 14 -8.78 -8.01 5.71
N ILE A 15 -8.64 -7.42 6.88
CA ILE A 15 -9.04 -6.05 7.15
C ILE A 15 -7.82 -5.15 7.32
N ILE A 16 -7.84 -4.01 6.64
CA ILE A 16 -6.90 -2.93 6.84
C ILE A 16 -7.58 -1.89 7.71
N LYS A 17 -6.99 -1.59 8.86
CA LYS A 17 -7.56 -0.62 9.80
C LYS A 17 -7.22 0.80 9.35
N THR A 18 -8.18 1.70 9.46
CA THR A 18 -7.99 3.12 9.17
C THR A 18 -8.12 3.94 10.44
N ILE A 19 -7.54 5.12 10.41
CA ILE A 19 -7.68 6.10 11.49
C ILE A 19 -8.30 7.37 10.95
N ARG A 20 -8.88 8.18 11.83
CA ARG A 20 -9.34 9.52 11.46
C ARG A 20 -8.13 10.42 11.28
N ASN A 21 -7.98 10.93 10.07
CA ASN A 21 -6.93 11.89 9.76
C ASN A 21 -7.37 12.68 8.54
N LYS A 22 -7.27 14.01 8.61
CA LYS A 22 -7.72 14.88 7.52
C LYS A 22 -6.94 14.68 6.23
N ASN A 23 -5.74 14.10 6.33
CA ASN A 23 -4.91 13.84 5.16
C ASN A 23 -5.16 12.47 4.53
N LEU A 24 -6.02 11.66 5.15
CA LEU A 24 -6.36 10.35 4.62
C LEU A 24 -7.48 10.49 3.59
N LYS A 25 -7.18 10.07 2.36
CA LYS A 25 -8.16 10.00 1.29
C LYS A 25 -8.21 8.57 0.80
N PRO A 26 -9.04 7.71 1.43
CA PRO A 26 -9.09 6.32 1.04
C PRO A 26 -9.61 6.16 -0.38
N THR A 27 -9.01 5.26 -1.13
CA THR A 27 -9.46 4.92 -2.47
C THR A 27 -10.68 4.02 -2.35
N PRO A 28 -11.83 4.40 -2.93
CA PRO A 28 -13.01 3.54 -2.89
C PRO A 28 -12.77 2.17 -3.48
N ALA A 29 -13.45 1.16 -2.94
CA ALA A 29 -13.30 -0.22 -3.41
C ALA A 29 -13.50 -0.35 -4.91
N ARG A 30 -14.49 0.35 -5.46
CA ARG A 30 -14.78 0.34 -6.90
C ARG A 30 -13.59 0.82 -7.73
N VAL A 31 -12.90 1.86 -7.27
CA VAL A 31 -11.74 2.41 -7.97
C VAL A 31 -10.55 1.44 -7.87
N ARG A 32 -10.32 0.87 -6.69
CA ARG A 32 -9.27 -0.13 -6.51
C ARG A 32 -9.47 -1.32 -7.43
N GLU A 33 -10.70 -1.82 -7.48
CA GLU A 33 -11.08 -2.94 -8.34
C GLU A 33 -10.80 -2.63 -9.81
N GLN A 34 -11.16 -1.44 -10.27
CA GLN A 34 -10.93 -1.01 -11.64
C GLN A 34 -9.44 -0.91 -11.97
N ILE A 35 -8.64 -0.33 -11.06
CA ILE A 35 -7.20 -0.23 -11.25
C ILE A 35 -6.58 -1.61 -11.42
N PHE A 36 -6.93 -2.56 -10.57
CA PHE A 36 -6.36 -3.91 -10.63
C PHE A 36 -6.87 -4.71 -11.82
N SER A 37 -8.09 -4.42 -12.28
CA SER A 37 -8.60 -5.00 -13.52
C SER A 37 -7.72 -4.60 -14.72
N TRP A 38 -7.28 -3.34 -14.76
CA TRP A 38 -6.40 -2.85 -15.82
C TRP A 38 -4.99 -3.41 -15.73
N LEU A 39 -4.52 -3.69 -14.52
CA LEU A 39 -3.14 -4.15 -14.30
C LEU A 39 -2.97 -5.66 -14.44
N ARG A 40 -4.05 -6.41 -14.52
CA ARG A 40 -3.96 -7.87 -14.65
C ARG A 40 -3.62 -8.29 -16.06
N PRO A 41 -2.83 -9.39 -16.21
CA PRO A 41 -2.20 -10.15 -15.13
C PRO A 41 -0.99 -9.41 -14.55
N ILE A 42 -0.87 -9.42 -13.21
CA ILE A 42 0.26 -8.81 -12.55
C ILE A 42 1.50 -9.70 -12.73
N LYS A 43 2.58 -9.10 -13.22
CA LYS A 43 3.82 -9.84 -13.48
C LYS A 43 4.48 -10.26 -12.16
N LYS A 44 4.95 -11.51 -12.11
CA LYS A 44 5.76 -11.99 -11.00
C LYS A 44 7.02 -11.14 -10.91
N ASN A 45 7.52 -10.93 -9.69
CA ASN A 45 8.71 -10.13 -9.40
C ASN A 45 8.53 -8.63 -9.65
N SER A 46 7.32 -8.17 -9.93
CA SER A 46 7.06 -6.73 -10.03
C SER A 46 7.10 -6.07 -8.66
N ILE A 47 7.46 -4.80 -8.64
CA ILE A 47 7.53 -4.00 -7.42
C ILE A 47 6.53 -2.86 -7.57
N CYS A 48 5.69 -2.68 -6.56
CA CYS A 48 4.71 -1.60 -6.51
C CYS A 48 5.29 -0.44 -5.69
N LEU A 49 5.16 0.76 -6.21
CA LEU A 49 5.53 1.98 -5.49
C LEU A 49 4.26 2.78 -5.22
N ASP A 50 3.95 2.98 -3.95
CA ASP A 50 2.79 3.73 -3.50
C ASP A 50 3.27 5.04 -2.87
N LEU A 51 3.19 6.14 -3.60
CA LEU A 51 3.74 7.44 -3.22
C LEU A 51 2.90 8.19 -2.18
N PHE A 52 1.65 7.83 -2.01
CA PHE A 52 0.73 8.47 -1.07
C PHE A 52 -0.03 7.39 -0.32
N ALA A 53 0.71 6.66 0.49
CA ALA A 53 0.23 5.37 1.00
C ALA A 53 -1.04 5.45 1.85
N GLY A 54 -1.16 6.45 2.71
CA GLY A 54 -2.30 6.55 3.61
C GLY A 54 -2.46 5.30 4.45
N SER A 55 -3.59 4.60 4.29
CA SER A 55 -3.84 3.33 4.98
C SER A 55 -3.08 2.15 4.37
N GLY A 56 -2.53 2.33 3.17
CA GLY A 56 -1.83 1.27 2.45
C GLY A 56 -2.71 0.41 1.57
N SER A 57 -3.98 0.78 1.39
CA SER A 57 -4.95 -0.08 0.73
C SER A 57 -4.55 -0.50 -0.69
N LEU A 58 -4.01 0.41 -1.50
CA LEU A 58 -3.61 0.08 -2.87
C LEU A 58 -2.40 -0.85 -2.90
N GLY A 59 -1.35 -0.53 -2.15
CA GLY A 59 -0.15 -1.35 -2.13
C GLY A 59 -0.38 -2.73 -1.51
N ILE A 60 -1.17 -2.80 -0.45
CA ILE A 60 -1.50 -4.08 0.19
C ILE A 60 -2.34 -4.94 -0.76
N GLU A 61 -3.29 -4.33 -1.47
CA GLU A 61 -4.08 -5.05 -2.48
C GLU A 61 -3.17 -5.59 -3.59
N ALA A 62 -2.20 -4.79 -4.04
CA ALA A 62 -1.23 -5.21 -5.05
C ALA A 62 -0.40 -6.40 -4.55
N LEU A 63 0.10 -6.33 -3.32
CA LEU A 63 0.85 -7.43 -2.73
C LEU A 63 0.01 -8.70 -2.64
N SER A 64 -1.23 -8.56 -2.22
CA SER A 64 -2.17 -9.67 -2.13
C SER A 64 -2.39 -10.35 -3.47
N ASN A 65 -2.27 -9.61 -4.56
CA ASN A 65 -2.50 -10.11 -5.91
C ASN A 65 -1.22 -10.45 -6.68
N GLY A 66 -0.08 -10.51 -6.01
CA GLY A 66 1.09 -11.16 -6.58
C GLY A 66 2.31 -10.30 -6.86
N VAL A 67 2.30 -8.99 -6.57
CA VAL A 67 3.55 -8.23 -6.66
C VAL A 67 4.53 -8.76 -5.61
N LYS A 68 5.80 -8.76 -5.94
CA LYS A 68 6.84 -9.30 -5.05
C LYS A 68 7.06 -8.41 -3.83
N LYS A 69 7.00 -7.11 -4.01
CA LYS A 69 7.35 -6.14 -2.98
C LYS A 69 6.57 -4.86 -3.18
N VAL A 70 6.30 -4.17 -2.08
CA VAL A 70 5.69 -2.85 -2.12
C VAL A 70 6.58 -1.87 -1.36
N VAL A 71 6.81 -0.71 -1.97
CA VAL A 71 7.48 0.40 -1.32
C VAL A 71 6.42 1.46 -1.05
N PHE A 72 6.19 1.75 0.23
CA PHE A 72 5.22 2.75 0.66
C PHE A 72 5.92 4.02 1.07
N ILE A 73 5.39 5.14 0.59
CA ILE A 73 5.87 6.47 0.95
C ILE A 73 4.73 7.22 1.62
N GLU A 74 4.96 7.66 2.85
CA GLU A 74 3.96 8.41 3.60
C GLU A 74 4.66 9.46 4.47
N GLN A 75 4.30 10.73 4.30
CA GLN A 75 4.92 11.81 5.06
C GLN A 75 4.25 12.10 6.40
N ASN A 76 2.99 11.74 6.57
CA ASN A 76 2.24 11.99 7.79
C ASN A 76 2.58 10.93 8.84
N GLN A 77 3.06 11.37 10.01
CA GLN A 77 3.52 10.45 11.06
C GLN A 77 2.42 9.50 11.54
N GLU A 78 1.23 10.01 11.72
CA GLU A 78 0.11 9.21 12.23
C GLU A 78 -0.32 8.16 11.21
N LEU A 79 -0.40 8.55 9.95
CA LEU A 79 -0.73 7.62 8.87
C LEU A 79 0.38 6.60 8.67
N TYR A 80 1.64 7.02 8.77
CA TYR A 80 2.78 6.10 8.69
C TYR A 80 2.71 5.04 9.79
N ASN A 81 2.44 5.46 11.02
CA ASN A 81 2.33 4.53 12.14
C ASN A 81 1.19 3.54 11.96
N ASN A 82 0.05 4.02 11.46
CA ASN A 82 -1.09 3.15 11.18
C ASN A 82 -0.77 2.14 10.07
N LEU A 83 -0.09 2.59 9.02
CA LEU A 83 0.34 1.72 7.93
C LEU A 83 1.30 0.64 8.42
N TYR A 84 2.29 1.02 9.22
CA TYR A 84 3.22 0.08 9.83
C TYR A 84 2.47 -1.00 10.60
N LYS A 85 1.52 -0.58 11.43
CA LYS A 85 0.73 -1.50 12.23
C LYS A 85 -0.09 -2.45 11.38
N ASN A 86 -0.67 -1.96 10.30
CA ASN A 86 -1.40 -2.82 9.36
C ASN A 86 -0.49 -3.88 8.75
N CYS A 87 0.71 -3.49 8.33
CA CYS A 87 1.66 -4.43 7.74
C CYS A 87 2.14 -5.47 8.78
N LEU A 88 2.32 -5.03 10.02
CA LEU A 88 2.67 -5.94 11.11
C LEU A 88 1.55 -6.96 11.36
N ASP A 89 0.31 -6.48 11.48
CA ASP A 89 -0.85 -7.33 11.75
C ASP A 89 -1.12 -8.33 10.62
N LEU A 90 -0.84 -7.94 9.38
CA LEU A 90 -1.00 -8.82 8.22
C LEU A 90 0.21 -9.73 7.99
N ASN A 91 1.25 -9.57 8.80
CA ASN A 91 2.49 -10.34 8.70
C ASN A 91 3.18 -10.22 7.34
N ILE A 92 3.26 -8.99 6.83
CA ILE A 92 3.86 -8.70 5.52
C ILE A 92 5.06 -7.75 5.59
N LEU A 93 5.62 -7.51 6.78
CA LEU A 93 6.75 -6.57 6.93
C LEU A 93 7.96 -6.96 6.09
N SER A 94 8.16 -8.25 5.85
CA SER A 94 9.30 -8.69 5.03
C SER A 94 9.13 -8.38 3.55
N GLU A 95 7.91 -8.16 3.09
CA GLU A 95 7.60 -7.88 1.68
C GLU A 95 7.37 -6.40 1.40
N VAL A 96 7.54 -5.54 2.41
CA VAL A 96 7.28 -4.10 2.24
C VAL A 96 8.47 -3.28 2.71
N LYS A 97 8.63 -2.09 2.15
CA LYS A 97 9.50 -1.04 2.67
C LYS A 97 8.65 0.18 2.95
N LEU A 98 8.87 0.77 4.11
CA LEU A 98 8.10 1.92 4.57
C LEU A 98 9.04 3.12 4.72
N HIS A 99 8.74 4.21 4.04
CA HIS A 99 9.51 5.45 4.13
C HIS A 99 8.62 6.59 4.60
N LYS A 100 9.02 7.22 5.70
CA LYS A 100 8.31 8.40 6.18
C LYS A 100 8.96 9.65 5.61
N GLN A 101 8.52 10.03 4.42
CA GLN A 101 9.02 11.23 3.75
C GLN A 101 8.02 11.66 2.68
N SER A 102 8.25 12.82 2.08
CA SER A 102 7.40 13.28 0.99
C SER A 102 7.74 12.54 -0.30
N ALA A 103 6.74 12.41 -1.18
CA ALA A 103 6.93 11.77 -2.49
C ALA A 103 8.00 12.49 -3.32
N GLU A 104 8.09 13.80 -3.21
CA GLU A 104 9.07 14.62 -3.93
C GLU A 104 10.50 14.29 -3.52
N THR A 105 10.74 14.08 -2.23
CA THR A 105 12.07 13.79 -1.71
C THR A 105 12.57 12.42 -2.16
N VAL A 106 11.68 11.45 -2.21
CA VAL A 106 12.01 10.05 -2.49
C VAL A 106 12.61 9.87 -3.87
N SER A 107 12.06 10.55 -4.88
CA SER A 107 12.49 10.36 -6.27
C SER A 107 13.96 10.71 -6.51
N TYR A 108 14.56 11.49 -5.60
CA TYR A 108 15.93 11.96 -5.79
C TYR A 108 16.96 11.30 -4.88
N THR A 109 16.58 10.68 -3.78
CA THR A 109 17.56 10.31 -2.76
C THR A 109 17.56 8.86 -2.32
N HIS A 110 16.47 8.14 -2.38
CA HIS A 110 16.37 6.86 -1.67
C HIS A 110 15.90 5.68 -2.48
N LEU A 111 15.34 5.90 -3.65
CA LEU A 111 14.74 4.83 -4.41
C LEU A 111 15.55 4.49 -5.64
N THR A 112 16.17 3.33 -5.60
CA THR A 112 16.65 2.69 -6.81
C THR A 112 15.64 1.61 -7.13
N LEU A 113 14.80 1.86 -8.13
CA LEU A 113 13.87 0.85 -8.61
C LEU A 113 14.59 -0.02 -9.64
N PRO A 114 14.46 -1.33 -9.55
CA PRO A 114 15.01 -2.19 -10.61
C PRO A 114 14.27 -1.90 -11.91
N THR A 115 15.02 -1.65 -12.92
CA THR A 115 14.50 -1.42 -14.26
C THR A 115 14.25 -2.75 -14.98
#